data_66405a08ef08d59e35e5cbb32be13f56
#
_entry.id   66405a08ef08d59e35e5cbb32be13f56
#
_cell.length_a   1.000
_cell.length_b   1.000
_cell.length_c   1.000
_cell.angle_alpha   90.00
_cell.angle_beta   90.00
_cell.angle_gamma   90.00
#
_symmetry.space_group_name_H-M   'P 1'
#
loop_
_entity.id
_entity.type
_entity.pdbx_description
1 polymer ?
#
loop_
_entity_poly.entity_id
_entity_poly.type
_entity_poly.pdbx_seq_one_letter_code
_entity_poly.pdbx_strand_id
1 'polypeptide(L)'
;MNTSQELQQNESLSHHIVKVVRQYLNSNVSKDAELNLYELVLEEIEGPLFRTVMEMTRYNQSKAARVLGVSRGTLRTKLKRYFDDEFIGTRED
;
A
#
# COMPACT_ATOMS: atom_id res chain seq x y z
N MET A 1 4.13 21.14 -12.32
CA MET A 1 4.64 20.71 -11.05
C MET A 1 4.82 19.22 -10.98
N ASN A 2 5.87 18.76 -10.46
CA ASN A 2 6.03 17.32 -10.44
C ASN A 2 5.93 16.79 -9.02
N THR A 3 5.46 15.57 -8.93
CA THR A 3 5.22 14.90 -7.68
C THR A 3 6.49 14.74 -6.86
N SER A 4 7.63 14.61 -7.52
CA SER A 4 8.89 14.45 -6.82
C SER A 4 9.22 15.64 -5.96
N GLN A 5 8.93 16.84 -6.46
CA GLN A 5 9.17 18.05 -5.66
C GLN A 5 8.27 18.10 -4.45
N GLU A 6 7.02 17.69 -4.60
CA GLU A 6 6.11 17.66 -3.48
C GLU A 6 6.59 16.70 -2.41
N LEU A 7 7.03 15.52 -2.82
CA LEU A 7 7.53 14.53 -1.88
C LEU A 7 8.78 15.00 -1.17
N GLN A 8 9.66 15.72 -1.88
CA GLN A 8 10.87 16.23 -1.27
C GLN A 8 10.58 17.31 -0.24
N GLN A 9 9.58 18.15 -0.50
CA GLN A 9 9.22 19.21 0.43
C GLN A 9 8.61 18.65 1.70
N ASN A 10 7.82 17.60 1.59
CA ASN A 10 7.15 17.02 2.73
C ASN A 10 8.01 15.92 3.36
N GLU A 11 8.27 14.91 2.60
CA GLU A 11 9.07 13.78 3.07
C GLU A 11 9.02 12.75 1.96
N SER A 12 10.16 12.34 1.46
CA SER A 12 10.15 11.31 0.43
C SER A 12 9.61 10.02 1.00
N LEU A 13 9.06 9.17 0.13
CA LEU A 13 8.54 7.89 0.56
C LEU A 13 9.64 7.04 1.20
N SER A 14 10.81 7.00 0.60
CA SER A 14 11.90 6.20 1.16
C SER A 14 12.31 6.71 2.52
N HIS A 15 12.32 8.02 2.72
CA HIS A 15 12.63 8.59 4.04
C HIS A 15 11.59 8.15 5.06
N HIS A 16 10.32 8.19 4.67
CA HIS A 16 9.24 7.75 5.56
C HIS A 16 9.40 6.27 5.92
N ILE A 17 9.76 5.44 4.94
CA ILE A 17 9.95 4.02 5.19
C ILE A 17 11.08 3.79 6.19
N VAL A 18 12.18 4.53 6.07
CA VAL A 18 13.27 4.42 7.04
C VAL A 18 12.76 4.70 8.45
N LYS A 19 11.95 5.74 8.61
CA LYS A 19 11.38 6.07 9.90
C LYS A 19 10.50 4.96 10.45
N VAL A 20 9.65 4.42 9.59
CA VAL A 20 8.74 3.33 9.98
C VAL A 20 9.53 2.11 10.43
N VAL A 21 10.56 1.74 9.66
CA VAL A 21 11.39 0.58 10.01
C VAL A 21 12.07 0.80 11.35
N ARG A 22 12.63 1.99 11.58
CA ARG A 22 13.29 2.29 12.85
C ARG A 22 12.31 2.21 14.00
N GLN A 23 11.09 2.69 13.81
CA GLN A 23 10.07 2.62 14.85
C GLN A 23 9.74 1.18 15.21
N TYR A 24 9.56 0.33 14.21
CA TYR A 24 9.28 -1.07 14.47
C TYR A 24 10.43 -1.74 15.24
N LEU A 25 11.65 -1.48 14.82
CA LEU A 25 12.80 -2.11 15.46
C LEU A 25 13.02 -1.58 16.88
N ASN A 26 12.76 -0.30 17.11
CA ASN A 26 12.94 0.29 18.42
C ASN A 26 11.82 -0.10 19.38
N SER A 27 10.63 -0.30 18.88
CA SER A 27 9.49 -0.66 19.73
C SER A 27 9.48 -2.11 20.15
N ASN A 28 10.10 -2.96 19.35
CA ASN A 28 10.13 -4.40 19.61
C ASN A 28 11.49 -4.75 20.16
N VAL A 29 11.59 -4.71 21.47
CA VAL A 29 12.88 -4.79 22.13
C VAL A 29 13.43 -6.21 22.25
N SER A 30 12.62 -7.22 22.05
CA SER A 30 13.11 -8.58 22.11
C SER A 30 13.91 -8.89 20.86
N LYS A 31 15.17 -9.20 21.04
CA LYS A 31 16.05 -9.48 19.91
C LYS A 31 15.73 -10.80 19.22
N ASP A 32 15.02 -11.65 19.93
CA ASP A 32 14.66 -12.96 19.39
C ASP A 32 13.29 -12.97 18.75
N ALA A 33 12.58 -11.85 18.78
CA ALA A 33 11.24 -11.80 18.22
C ALA A 33 11.30 -11.76 16.70
N GLU A 34 10.46 -12.57 16.09
CA GLU A 34 10.25 -12.49 14.66
C GLU A 34 9.19 -11.43 14.39
N LEU A 35 9.58 -10.39 13.70
CA LEU A 35 8.69 -9.27 13.48
C LEU A 35 7.90 -9.37 12.20
N ASN A 36 8.30 -10.26 11.28
CA ASN A 36 7.75 -10.26 9.92
C ASN A 36 7.82 -8.86 9.33
N LEU A 37 8.96 -8.21 9.52
CA LEU A 37 9.12 -6.80 9.20
C LEU A 37 8.83 -6.49 7.74
N TYR A 38 9.25 -7.38 6.85
CA TYR A 38 8.97 -7.18 5.43
C TYR A 38 7.47 -7.04 5.18
N GLU A 39 6.67 -7.95 5.74
CA GLU A 39 5.23 -7.90 5.56
C GLU A 39 4.62 -6.65 6.20
N LEU A 40 5.11 -6.28 7.38
CA LEU A 40 4.60 -5.09 8.06
C LEU A 40 4.82 -3.84 7.23
N VAL A 41 6.03 -3.68 6.69
CA VAL A 41 6.35 -2.52 5.87
C VAL A 41 5.55 -2.56 4.57
N LEU A 42 5.43 -3.74 3.98
CA LEU A 42 4.70 -3.87 2.73
C LEU A 42 3.23 -3.47 2.90
N GLU A 43 2.63 -3.84 4.01
CA GLU A 43 1.24 -3.46 4.30
C GLU A 43 1.09 -1.96 4.44
N GLU A 44 2.08 -1.30 5.04
CA GLU A 44 2.05 0.16 5.16
C GLU A 44 2.03 0.85 3.81
N ILE A 45 2.60 0.22 2.81
CA ILE A 45 2.64 0.76 1.46
C ILE A 45 1.42 0.34 0.66
N GLU A 46 1.14 -0.95 0.67
CA GLU A 46 0.12 -1.51 -0.22
C GLU A 46 -1.29 -1.10 0.16
N GLY A 47 -1.59 -1.06 1.45
CA GLY A 47 -2.93 -0.68 1.87
C GLY A 47 -3.34 0.68 1.31
N PRO A 48 -2.62 1.73 1.66
CA PRO A 48 -2.96 3.06 1.14
C PRO A 48 -2.88 3.15 -0.38
N LEU A 49 -1.90 2.45 -0.98
CA LEU A 49 -1.73 2.48 -2.43
C LEU A 49 -2.98 1.94 -3.13
N PHE A 50 -3.40 0.75 -2.74
CA PHE A 50 -4.54 0.12 -3.40
C PHE A 50 -5.83 0.87 -3.11
N ARG A 51 -6.01 1.34 -1.88
CA ARG A 51 -7.21 2.12 -1.56
C ARG A 51 -7.29 3.40 -2.40
N THR A 52 -6.18 4.13 -2.47
CA THR A 52 -6.16 5.40 -3.19
C THR A 52 -6.45 5.20 -4.67
N VAL A 53 -5.85 4.18 -5.28
CA VAL A 53 -6.08 3.93 -6.70
C VAL A 53 -7.52 3.51 -6.93
N MET A 54 -8.10 2.70 -6.03
CA MET A 54 -9.51 2.34 -6.16
C MET A 54 -10.41 3.57 -6.11
N GLU A 55 -10.14 4.47 -5.17
CA GLU A 55 -10.92 5.70 -5.06
C GLU A 55 -10.78 6.57 -6.30
N MET A 56 -9.54 6.73 -6.77
CA MET A 56 -9.28 7.60 -7.92
C MET A 56 -9.85 7.04 -9.23
N THR A 57 -10.02 5.73 -9.31
CA THR A 57 -10.62 5.10 -10.49
C THR A 57 -12.11 4.83 -10.29
N ARG A 58 -12.69 5.39 -9.23
CA ARG A 58 -14.11 5.24 -8.93
C ARG A 58 -14.51 3.79 -8.78
N TYR A 59 -13.62 3.02 -8.15
CA TYR A 59 -13.85 1.61 -7.82
C TYR A 59 -13.95 0.71 -9.04
N ASN A 60 -13.36 1.14 -10.14
CA ASN A 60 -13.28 0.33 -11.36
C ASN A 60 -12.04 -0.54 -11.27
N GLN A 61 -12.24 -1.83 -11.03
CA GLN A 61 -11.11 -2.74 -10.78
C GLN A 61 -10.24 -2.93 -12.02
N SER A 62 -10.83 -3.01 -13.18
CA SER A 62 -10.03 -3.17 -14.41
C SER A 62 -9.13 -1.97 -14.63
N LYS A 63 -9.66 -0.78 -14.43
CA LYS A 63 -8.89 0.45 -14.60
C LYS A 63 -7.82 0.56 -13.54
N ALA A 64 -8.16 0.22 -12.29
CA ALA A 64 -7.20 0.26 -11.20
C ALA A 64 -6.02 -0.68 -11.46
N ALA A 65 -6.32 -1.90 -11.94
CA ALA A 65 -5.27 -2.85 -12.24
C ALA A 65 -4.32 -2.31 -13.30
N ARG A 66 -4.88 -1.66 -14.34
CA ARG A 66 -4.04 -1.06 -15.38
C ARG A 66 -3.18 0.06 -14.84
N VAL A 67 -3.75 0.92 -14.01
CA VAL A 67 -2.99 2.02 -13.40
C VAL A 67 -1.87 1.48 -12.54
N LEU A 68 -2.15 0.45 -11.77
CA LEU A 68 -1.16 -0.15 -10.87
C LEU A 68 -0.13 -1.00 -11.60
N GLY A 69 -0.45 -1.43 -12.80
CA GLY A 69 0.46 -2.32 -13.53
C GLY A 69 0.43 -3.75 -13.05
N VAL A 70 -0.71 -4.19 -12.53
CA VAL A 70 -0.86 -5.57 -12.05
C VAL A 70 -2.06 -6.20 -12.75
N SER A 71 -2.14 -7.53 -12.66
CA SER A 71 -3.31 -8.22 -13.22
C SER A 71 -4.52 -7.98 -12.33
N ARG A 72 -5.71 -8.14 -12.93
CA ARG A 72 -6.94 -8.04 -12.15
C ARG A 72 -6.98 -9.04 -11.02
N GLY A 73 -6.49 -10.25 -11.28
CA GLY A 73 -6.44 -11.29 -10.24
C GLY A 73 -5.58 -10.87 -9.06
N THR A 74 -4.41 -10.31 -9.35
CA THR A 74 -3.53 -9.82 -8.29
C THR A 74 -4.20 -8.69 -7.50
N LEU A 75 -4.82 -7.76 -8.22
CA LEU A 75 -5.53 -6.66 -7.55
C LEU A 75 -6.62 -7.20 -6.62
N ARG A 76 -7.44 -8.12 -7.10
CA ARG A 76 -8.53 -8.65 -6.30
C ARG A 76 -8.02 -9.38 -5.07
N THR A 77 -6.93 -10.12 -5.21
CA THR A 77 -6.31 -10.80 -4.08
C THR A 77 -5.85 -9.80 -3.03
N LYS A 78 -5.22 -8.71 -3.47
CA LYS A 78 -4.75 -7.67 -2.54
C LYS A 78 -5.90 -6.93 -1.89
N LEU A 79 -6.94 -6.62 -2.65
CA LEU A 79 -8.10 -5.94 -2.09
C LEU A 79 -8.75 -6.79 -1.02
N LYS A 80 -8.86 -8.09 -1.25
CA LYS A 80 -9.43 -8.97 -0.25
C LYS A 80 -8.54 -9.04 0.99
N ARG A 81 -7.24 -9.13 0.78
CA ARG A 81 -6.30 -9.22 1.89
C ARG A 81 -6.37 -8.01 2.82
N TYR A 82 -6.42 -6.81 2.25
CA TYR A 82 -6.34 -5.59 3.05
C TYR A 82 -7.70 -5.04 3.47
N PHE A 83 -8.73 -5.33 2.71
CA PHE A 83 -10.03 -4.70 2.90
C PHE A 83 -11.17 -5.69 2.98
N ASP A 84 -10.87 -6.97 3.07
CA ASP A 84 -11.88 -8.03 3.12
C ASP A 84 -12.86 -7.89 1.96
N ASP A 85 -14.13 -7.75 2.27
CA ASP A 85 -15.16 -7.71 1.25
C ASP A 85 -15.57 -6.29 0.86
N GLU A 86 -14.82 -5.31 1.31
CA GLU A 86 -15.20 -3.90 1.09
C GLU A 86 -15.40 -3.60 -0.39
N PHE A 87 -14.59 -4.20 -1.26
CA PHE A 87 -14.64 -3.90 -2.68
C PHE A 87 -15.33 -4.98 -3.50
N ILE A 88 -15.95 -5.96 -2.84
CA ILE A 88 -16.71 -6.97 -3.57
C ILE A 88 -17.94 -6.31 -4.17
N GLY A 89 -18.18 -6.62 -5.45
CA GLY A 89 -19.30 -6.04 -6.14
C GLY A 89 -19.05 -4.67 -6.69
N THR A 90 -17.82 -4.15 -6.57
CA THR A 90 -17.50 -2.89 -7.18
C THR A 90 -17.46 -3.05 -8.69
N ARG A 91 -17.58 -1.91 -9.34
CA ARG A 91 -17.68 -1.85 -10.78
C ARG A 91 -16.43 -2.41 -11.46
N GLU A 92 -16.66 -3.15 -12.52
CA GLU A 92 -15.60 -3.67 -13.36
C GLU A 92 -15.96 -3.40 -14.82
N ASP A 93 -15.05 -2.83 -15.56
CA ASP A 93 -15.24 -2.61 -16.99
C ASP A 93 -14.44 -3.58 -17.79
#